data_e82e5ad68c5a848a25c43fdc33390f53
#
_entry.id   e82e5ad68c5a848a25c43fdc33390f53
#
_cell.length_a   1.000
_cell.length_b   1.000
_cell.length_c   1.000
_cell.angle_alpha   90.00
_cell.angle_beta   90.00
_cell.angle_gamma   90.00
#
_symmetry.space_group_name_H-M   'P 1'
#
loop_
_entity.id
_entity.type
_entity.pdbx_description
1 polymer ?
#
loop_
_entity_poly.entity_id
_entity_poly.type
_entity_poly.pdbx_seq_one_letter_code
_entity_poly.pdbx_strand_id
1 'polypeptide(L)'
;MQLEAFPSVSLHNVAELAPADWTNGGGHLHRVPRDVAANLNVMARDRVQSPTGSEIRFVPEDDDATVEVTLSAAGETTVQPFWGPFQGAEPFTIGPDPSTHTFSVPDRVKNLDPAAAKAVAYDTRICRLRFDAWSRVALHDVAGDARPPRDEELPETRYLAYGTSITEGALSNPHLAYVATAARQLGVDPINLGMAGSAYCEPAIAEHIAGRDDWDFATIAISVNMSNRGFTVAQFRERADQLLDTVAGAHPEKPIVAISLFPYHADVVAGDDPERAAAYRETLETLVSDSPQDNLSFIDGSKLLSVPGLMDDILHPGDAGMVEIGQNLADELAPLVE
;
A
#
# COMPACT_ATOMS: atom_id res chain seq x y z
N MET A 1 7.71 -20.04 6.42
CA MET A 1 7.02 -20.83 5.36
C MET A 1 7.37 -20.16 4.05
N GLN A 2 7.54 -20.90 2.99
CA GLN A 2 7.84 -20.29 1.66
C GLN A 2 6.54 -19.84 1.00
N LEU A 3 6.60 -18.80 0.16
CA LEU A 3 5.41 -18.29 -0.56
C LEU A 3 4.80 -19.37 -1.47
N GLU A 4 5.62 -20.27 -1.98
CA GLU A 4 5.25 -21.42 -2.82
C GLU A 4 4.44 -22.51 -2.07
N ALA A 5 4.24 -22.35 -0.75
CA ALA A 5 3.39 -23.26 0.03
C ALA A 5 1.91 -23.25 -0.43
N PHE A 6 1.50 -22.19 -1.13
CA PHE A 6 0.15 -22.01 -1.66
C PHE A 6 0.19 -21.81 -3.19
N PRO A 7 0.43 -22.87 -3.98
CA PRO A 7 0.67 -22.74 -5.43
C PRO A 7 -0.57 -22.31 -6.23
N SER A 8 -1.77 -22.39 -5.65
CA SER A 8 -3.03 -21.97 -6.29
C SER A 8 -3.29 -20.46 -6.21
N VAL A 9 -2.47 -19.69 -5.50
CA VAL A 9 -2.64 -18.26 -5.33
C VAL A 9 -1.36 -17.48 -5.56
N SER A 10 -1.50 -16.20 -5.87
CA SER A 10 -0.43 -15.20 -5.79
C SER A 10 -0.62 -14.36 -4.54
N LEU A 11 0.45 -14.16 -3.78
CA LEU A 11 0.48 -13.33 -2.59
C LEU A 11 1.10 -11.98 -2.95
N HIS A 12 0.28 -11.02 -3.35
CA HIS A 12 0.73 -9.70 -3.78
C HIS A 12 1.11 -8.82 -2.58
N ASN A 13 2.23 -8.10 -2.68
CA ASN A 13 2.80 -7.28 -1.61
C ASN A 13 2.97 -8.03 -0.28
N VAL A 14 3.34 -9.32 -0.37
CA VAL A 14 3.74 -10.18 0.75
C VAL A 14 5.15 -10.65 0.50
N ALA A 15 6.08 -10.23 1.35
CA ALA A 15 7.49 -10.58 1.21
C ALA A 15 7.84 -11.90 1.92
N GLU A 16 7.11 -12.26 2.97
CA GLU A 16 7.38 -13.45 3.76
C GLU A 16 6.11 -14.00 4.43
N LEU A 17 6.02 -15.33 4.54
CA LEU A 17 5.06 -16.02 5.38
C LEU A 17 5.74 -16.47 6.68
N ALA A 18 5.41 -15.82 7.80
CA ALA A 18 5.89 -16.20 9.12
C ALA A 18 4.92 -17.16 9.82
N PRO A 19 5.36 -17.93 10.82
CA PRO A 19 4.43 -18.63 11.70
C PRO A 19 3.51 -17.62 12.42
N ALA A 20 2.20 -17.88 12.43
CA ALA A 20 1.26 -17.11 13.23
C ALA A 20 1.39 -17.47 14.72
N ASP A 21 1.40 -16.47 15.61
CA ASP A 21 1.56 -16.64 17.05
C ASP A 21 0.23 -16.69 17.82
N TRP A 22 -0.90 -16.41 17.15
CA TRP A 22 -2.25 -16.41 17.74
C TRP A 22 -3.08 -17.65 17.42
N THR A 23 -2.58 -18.53 16.53
CA THR A 23 -3.30 -19.73 16.08
C THR A 23 -2.34 -20.86 15.77
N ASN A 24 -2.87 -22.08 15.66
CA ASN A 24 -2.07 -23.24 15.25
C ASN A 24 -1.99 -23.34 13.73
N GLY A 25 -0.77 -23.25 13.19
CA GLY A 25 -0.52 -23.32 11.75
C GLY A 25 -0.83 -22.00 11.02
N GLY A 26 -0.82 -22.07 9.69
CA GLY A 26 -0.99 -20.91 8.83
C GLY A 26 0.27 -20.08 8.61
N GLY A 27 0.29 -19.34 7.52
CA GLY A 27 1.34 -18.40 7.14
C GLY A 27 0.89 -16.97 7.39
N HIS A 28 1.47 -16.29 8.39
CA HIS A 28 1.24 -14.88 8.68
C HIS A 28 1.85 -14.02 7.58
N LEU A 29 1.03 -13.16 6.97
CA LEU A 29 1.39 -12.32 5.83
C LEU A 29 2.22 -11.11 6.27
N HIS A 30 3.51 -11.07 5.92
CA HIS A 30 4.39 -9.93 6.20
C HIS A 30 4.70 -9.15 4.92
N ARG A 31 4.51 -7.83 4.93
CA ARG A 31 4.81 -6.94 3.78
C ARG A 31 6.31 -6.74 3.58
N VAL A 32 7.11 -6.92 4.62
CA VAL A 32 8.56 -6.73 4.61
C VAL A 32 9.20 -7.96 5.27
N PRO A 33 10.36 -8.46 4.77
CA PRO A 33 11.05 -9.58 5.38
C PRO A 33 11.41 -9.31 6.85
N ARG A 34 11.39 -10.34 7.69
CA ARG A 34 11.63 -10.20 9.15
C ARG A 34 13.04 -9.73 9.50
N ASP A 35 14.03 -10.05 8.70
CA ASP A 35 15.41 -9.57 8.87
C ASP A 35 15.51 -8.05 8.61
N VAL A 36 14.82 -7.55 7.59
CA VAL A 36 14.67 -6.10 7.34
C VAL A 36 13.89 -5.46 8.50
N ALA A 37 12.74 -6.02 8.85
CA ALA A 37 11.89 -5.53 9.94
C ALA A 37 12.64 -5.44 11.28
N ALA A 38 13.56 -6.36 11.56
CA ALA A 38 14.37 -6.36 12.79
C ALA A 38 15.25 -5.10 12.93
N ASN A 39 15.59 -4.43 11.83
CA ASN A 39 16.38 -3.21 11.77
C ASN A 39 15.54 -1.91 11.69
N LEU A 40 14.21 -2.02 11.71
CA LEU A 40 13.31 -0.87 11.81
C LEU A 40 13.02 -0.51 13.27
N ASN A 41 12.47 0.69 13.50
CA ASN A 41 11.97 1.05 14.83
C ASN A 41 10.84 0.11 15.28
N VAL A 42 10.57 0.06 16.59
CA VAL A 42 9.63 -0.90 17.20
C VAL A 42 8.22 -0.82 16.57
N MET A 43 7.74 0.40 16.29
CA MET A 43 6.41 0.59 15.72
C MET A 43 6.37 0.18 14.23
N ALA A 44 7.38 0.53 13.45
CA ALA A 44 7.48 0.10 12.05
C ALA A 44 7.55 -1.43 11.93
N ARG A 45 8.29 -2.08 12.83
CA ARG A 45 8.35 -3.55 12.94
C ARG A 45 6.99 -4.20 13.17
N ASP A 46 6.12 -3.55 13.94
CA ASP A 46 4.75 -4.00 14.14
C ASP A 46 3.89 -3.75 12.89
N ARG A 47 4.00 -2.56 12.26
CA ARG A 47 3.20 -2.20 11.09
C ARG A 47 3.43 -3.07 9.86
N VAL A 48 4.67 -3.48 9.60
CA VAL A 48 4.98 -4.34 8.44
C VAL A 48 4.44 -5.77 8.56
N GLN A 49 3.95 -6.16 9.73
CA GLN A 49 3.27 -7.43 9.98
C GLN A 49 1.77 -7.38 9.63
N SER A 50 1.23 -6.20 9.28
CA SER A 50 -0.13 -6.06 8.79
C SER A 50 -0.14 -6.16 7.26
N PRO A 51 -1.05 -6.92 6.64
CA PRO A 51 -1.16 -7.04 5.19
C PRO A 51 -1.93 -5.89 4.55
N THR A 52 -1.85 -4.68 5.12
CA THR A 52 -2.47 -3.48 4.54
C THR A 52 -1.91 -3.24 3.14
N GLY A 53 -2.79 -3.17 2.13
CA GLY A 53 -2.38 -3.04 0.73
C GLY A 53 -1.79 -4.32 0.13
N SER A 54 -1.79 -5.45 0.88
CA SER A 54 -1.51 -6.78 0.32
C SER A 54 -2.79 -7.43 -0.16
N GLU A 55 -2.65 -8.43 -1.04
CA GLU A 55 -3.78 -9.17 -1.58
C GLU A 55 -3.45 -10.66 -1.69
N ILE A 56 -4.44 -11.52 -1.44
CA ILE A 56 -4.43 -12.92 -1.90
C ILE A 56 -5.19 -12.92 -3.21
N ARG A 57 -4.55 -13.36 -4.29
CA ARG A 57 -5.09 -13.34 -5.66
C ARG A 57 -5.18 -14.75 -6.23
N PHE A 58 -6.31 -15.08 -6.81
CA PHE A 58 -6.50 -16.34 -7.52
C PHE A 58 -7.53 -16.20 -8.65
N VAL A 59 -7.47 -17.12 -9.59
CA VAL A 59 -8.42 -17.25 -10.70
C VAL A 59 -9.02 -18.65 -10.63
N PRO A 60 -10.36 -18.79 -10.47
CA PRO A 60 -11.02 -20.09 -10.62
C PRO A 60 -10.75 -20.66 -12.00
N GLU A 61 -10.47 -21.98 -12.12
CA GLU A 61 -10.08 -22.61 -13.39
C GLU A 61 -11.21 -22.55 -14.43
N ASP A 62 -12.45 -22.61 -13.98
CA ASP A 62 -13.64 -22.41 -14.83
C ASP A 62 -14.71 -21.58 -14.12
N ASP A 63 -15.79 -21.25 -14.85
CA ASP A 63 -16.85 -20.36 -14.36
C ASP A 63 -17.70 -20.96 -13.22
N ASP A 64 -17.76 -22.27 -13.11
CA ASP A 64 -18.51 -22.99 -12.09
C ASP A 64 -17.64 -23.50 -10.94
N ALA A 65 -16.31 -23.32 -11.05
CA ALA A 65 -15.38 -23.69 -10.00
C ALA A 65 -15.64 -22.86 -8.73
N THR A 66 -15.49 -23.54 -7.59
CA THR A 66 -15.50 -22.91 -6.26
C THR A 66 -14.12 -23.02 -5.64
N VAL A 67 -13.69 -21.95 -5.00
CA VAL A 67 -12.40 -21.86 -4.30
C VAL A 67 -12.68 -21.60 -2.84
N GLU A 68 -12.11 -22.41 -1.97
CA GLU A 68 -12.19 -22.23 -0.52
C GLU A 68 -10.87 -21.68 0.00
N VAL A 69 -10.94 -20.58 0.74
CA VAL A 69 -9.77 -19.95 1.36
C VAL A 69 -9.99 -19.93 2.86
N THR A 70 -9.07 -20.54 3.63
CA THR A 70 -9.10 -20.58 5.09
C THR A 70 -8.14 -19.54 5.66
N LEU A 71 -8.70 -18.60 6.41
CA LEU A 71 -8.00 -17.45 7.00
C LEU A 71 -8.20 -17.39 8.51
N SER A 72 -7.26 -16.75 9.21
CA SER A 72 -7.46 -16.26 10.57
C SER A 72 -6.79 -14.88 10.73
N ALA A 73 -7.13 -14.17 11.80
CA ALA A 73 -6.49 -12.91 12.16
C ALA A 73 -6.24 -12.83 13.66
N ALA A 74 -5.23 -12.07 14.10
CA ALA A 74 -4.90 -11.91 15.53
C ALA A 74 -6.02 -11.24 16.36
N GLY A 75 -6.95 -10.57 15.68
CA GLY A 75 -8.17 -9.95 16.21
C GLY A 75 -9.23 -9.93 15.14
N GLU A 76 -10.46 -9.52 15.47
CA GLU A 76 -11.52 -9.40 14.48
C GLU A 76 -11.14 -8.33 13.42
N THR A 77 -11.26 -8.68 12.15
CA THR A 77 -10.98 -7.80 11.01
C THR A 77 -11.83 -8.14 9.80
N THR A 78 -11.98 -7.18 8.91
CA THR A 78 -12.75 -7.33 7.68
C THR A 78 -11.84 -7.70 6.50
N VAL A 79 -12.33 -8.57 5.65
CA VAL A 79 -11.76 -8.88 4.34
C VAL A 79 -12.73 -8.46 3.25
N GLN A 80 -12.27 -7.65 2.33
CA GLN A 80 -13.05 -7.18 1.19
C GLN A 80 -12.63 -7.93 -0.08
N PRO A 81 -13.49 -8.79 -0.65
CA PRO A 81 -13.21 -9.41 -1.93
C PRO A 81 -13.43 -8.41 -3.07
N PHE A 82 -12.65 -8.57 -4.12
CA PHE A 82 -12.81 -7.91 -5.42
C PHE A 82 -12.77 -8.96 -6.53
N TRP A 83 -13.48 -8.70 -7.62
CA TRP A 83 -13.38 -9.45 -8.86
C TRP A 83 -12.82 -8.52 -9.94
N GLY A 84 -11.56 -8.74 -10.29
CA GLY A 84 -10.79 -7.75 -11.05
C GLY A 84 -10.87 -6.38 -10.39
N PRO A 85 -11.41 -5.34 -11.06
CA PRO A 85 -11.57 -4.00 -10.50
C PRO A 85 -12.86 -3.85 -9.67
N PHE A 86 -13.80 -4.82 -9.73
CA PHE A 86 -15.13 -4.69 -9.14
C PHE A 86 -15.12 -5.08 -7.67
N GLN A 87 -15.53 -4.17 -6.81
CA GLN A 87 -15.71 -4.44 -5.38
C GLN A 87 -16.83 -5.46 -5.17
N GLY A 88 -16.57 -6.51 -4.42
CA GLY A 88 -17.59 -7.45 -3.96
C GLY A 88 -18.61 -6.76 -3.03
N ALA A 89 -19.88 -7.11 -3.19
CA ALA A 89 -20.95 -6.49 -2.43
C ALA A 89 -20.91 -6.84 -0.93
N GLU A 90 -20.34 -8.00 -0.60
CA GLU A 90 -20.36 -8.54 0.76
C GLU A 90 -18.92 -8.74 1.27
N PRO A 91 -18.41 -7.83 2.12
CA PRO A 91 -17.22 -8.10 2.91
C PRO A 91 -17.54 -9.18 3.96
N PHE A 92 -16.51 -9.87 4.44
CA PHE A 92 -16.67 -10.85 5.52
C PHE A 92 -15.66 -10.61 6.64
N THR A 93 -15.98 -11.09 7.83
CA THR A 93 -15.14 -10.93 9.03
C THR A 93 -14.40 -12.22 9.31
N ILE A 94 -13.13 -12.09 9.71
CA ILE A 94 -12.30 -13.18 10.22
C ILE A 94 -11.80 -12.82 11.63
N GLY A 95 -11.45 -13.84 12.41
CA GLY A 95 -10.97 -13.70 13.78
C GLY A 95 -9.83 -14.66 14.09
N PRO A 96 -9.51 -14.89 15.39
CA PRO A 96 -8.39 -15.73 15.79
C PRO A 96 -8.52 -17.22 15.40
N ASP A 97 -9.74 -17.73 15.34
CA ASP A 97 -9.98 -19.11 14.90
C ASP A 97 -10.02 -19.15 13.36
N PRO A 98 -9.35 -20.14 12.73
CA PRO A 98 -9.40 -20.30 11.30
C PRO A 98 -10.84 -20.49 10.79
N SER A 99 -11.22 -19.74 9.77
CA SER A 99 -12.52 -19.83 9.11
C SER A 99 -12.36 -19.97 7.60
N THR A 100 -13.18 -20.81 6.99
CA THR A 100 -13.16 -21.08 5.55
C THR A 100 -14.26 -20.30 4.85
N HIS A 101 -13.89 -19.61 3.78
CA HIS A 101 -14.78 -18.80 2.95
C HIS A 101 -14.73 -19.32 1.51
N THR A 102 -15.90 -19.41 0.89
CA THR A 102 -16.05 -19.96 -0.46
C THR A 102 -16.27 -18.85 -1.47
N PHE A 103 -15.57 -18.91 -2.59
CA PHE A 103 -15.62 -17.94 -3.67
C PHE A 103 -15.94 -18.61 -4.99
N SER A 104 -16.78 -17.96 -5.78
CA SER A 104 -17.07 -18.32 -7.18
C SER A 104 -17.22 -17.04 -7.99
N VAL A 105 -16.92 -17.09 -9.28
CA VAL A 105 -17.09 -15.93 -10.17
C VAL A 105 -18.56 -15.49 -10.16
N PRO A 106 -18.88 -14.22 -9.83
CA PRO A 106 -20.27 -13.76 -9.81
C PRO A 106 -20.91 -13.84 -11.21
N ASP A 107 -22.18 -14.21 -11.29
CA ASP A 107 -22.89 -14.39 -12.57
C ASP A 107 -22.84 -13.16 -13.48
N ARG A 108 -22.86 -11.95 -12.92
CA ARG A 108 -22.78 -10.73 -13.73
C ARG A 108 -21.36 -10.51 -14.27
N VAL A 109 -20.33 -10.94 -13.54
CA VAL A 109 -18.94 -10.90 -14.01
C VAL A 109 -18.68 -11.92 -15.10
N LYS A 110 -19.22 -13.17 -14.96
CA LYS A 110 -19.18 -14.19 -16.01
C LYS A 110 -19.76 -13.71 -17.35
N ASN A 111 -20.82 -12.89 -17.27
CA ASN A 111 -21.59 -12.43 -18.42
C ASN A 111 -21.25 -10.97 -18.81
N LEU A 112 -20.10 -10.44 -18.37
CA LEU A 112 -19.68 -9.11 -18.75
C LEU A 112 -19.39 -9.02 -20.25
N ASP A 113 -19.77 -7.92 -20.88
CA ASP A 113 -19.45 -7.67 -22.28
C ASP A 113 -17.94 -7.74 -22.51
N PRO A 114 -17.45 -8.47 -23.53
CA PRO A 114 -16.01 -8.63 -23.75
C PRO A 114 -15.25 -7.33 -23.98
N ALA A 115 -15.89 -6.29 -24.53
CA ALA A 115 -15.23 -4.98 -24.68
C ALA A 115 -15.12 -4.26 -23.34
N ALA A 116 -16.13 -4.38 -22.48
CA ALA A 116 -16.07 -3.84 -21.12
C ALA A 116 -15.03 -4.59 -20.26
N ALA A 117 -14.93 -5.91 -20.41
CA ALA A 117 -13.92 -6.72 -19.71
C ALA A 117 -12.49 -6.36 -20.12
N LYS A 118 -12.26 -5.99 -21.38
CA LYS A 118 -10.94 -5.56 -21.88
C LYS A 118 -10.57 -4.12 -21.55
N ALA A 119 -11.55 -3.32 -21.14
CA ALA A 119 -11.34 -1.90 -20.83
C ALA A 119 -10.83 -1.64 -19.40
N VAL A 120 -10.62 -2.70 -18.62
CA VAL A 120 -10.20 -2.59 -17.22
C VAL A 120 -8.81 -3.19 -17.00
N ALA A 121 -8.09 -2.68 -16.00
CA ALA A 121 -6.68 -2.98 -15.76
C ALA A 121 -6.41 -4.41 -15.26
N TYR A 122 -7.36 -5.02 -14.56
CA TYR A 122 -7.27 -6.41 -14.09
C TYR A 122 -8.26 -7.29 -14.84
N ASP A 123 -7.87 -8.51 -15.17
CA ASP A 123 -8.86 -9.49 -15.63
C ASP A 123 -9.98 -9.65 -14.60
N THR A 124 -11.22 -9.60 -15.07
CA THR A 124 -12.41 -9.57 -14.22
C THR A 124 -12.67 -10.86 -13.45
N ARG A 125 -12.01 -11.96 -13.80
CA ARG A 125 -12.11 -13.27 -13.13
C ARG A 125 -11.12 -13.41 -11.96
N ILE A 126 -10.19 -12.48 -11.77
CA ILE A 126 -9.28 -12.51 -10.63
C ILE A 126 -10.05 -12.17 -9.36
N CYS A 127 -10.15 -13.12 -8.43
CA CYS A 127 -10.53 -12.82 -7.05
C CYS A 127 -9.34 -12.21 -6.33
N ARG A 128 -9.55 -11.06 -5.69
CA ARG A 128 -8.55 -10.32 -4.93
C ARG A 128 -9.09 -10.08 -3.52
N LEU A 129 -8.51 -10.72 -2.51
CA LEU A 129 -8.89 -10.52 -1.11
C LEU A 129 -8.02 -9.43 -0.51
N ARG A 130 -8.64 -8.34 -0.05
CA ARG A 130 -7.99 -7.16 0.51
C ARG A 130 -8.32 -7.04 2.00
N PHE A 131 -7.37 -6.55 2.78
CA PHE A 131 -7.41 -6.56 4.24
C PHE A 131 -7.45 -5.14 4.80
N ASP A 132 -8.10 -4.98 5.97
CA ASP A 132 -8.08 -3.75 6.74
C ASP A 132 -6.67 -3.44 7.28
N ALA A 133 -6.43 -2.15 7.57
CA ALA A 133 -5.20 -1.71 8.18
C ALA A 133 -5.01 -2.29 9.60
N TRP A 134 -3.74 -2.53 9.98
CA TRP A 134 -3.29 -2.94 11.32
C TRP A 134 -3.73 -4.33 11.79
N SER A 135 -4.38 -5.10 10.96
CA SER A 135 -4.72 -6.48 11.27
C SER A 135 -3.56 -7.41 10.91
N ARG A 136 -3.31 -8.42 11.73
CA ARG A 136 -2.38 -9.51 11.40
C ARG A 136 -3.20 -10.66 10.88
N VAL A 137 -2.94 -11.10 9.65
CA VAL A 137 -3.70 -12.14 8.97
C VAL A 137 -2.81 -13.32 8.62
N ALA A 138 -3.33 -14.53 8.79
CA ALA A 138 -2.68 -15.76 8.38
C ALA A 138 -3.53 -16.52 7.34
N LEU A 139 -2.88 -17.01 6.30
CA LEU A 139 -3.43 -17.94 5.33
C LEU A 139 -3.13 -19.38 5.78
N HIS A 140 -4.16 -20.21 5.91
CA HIS A 140 -4.06 -21.60 6.36
C HIS A 140 -4.15 -22.60 5.22
N ASP A 141 -5.10 -22.39 4.31
CA ASP A 141 -5.36 -23.32 3.21
C ASP A 141 -6.05 -22.61 2.04
N VAL A 142 -5.84 -23.18 0.85
CA VAL A 142 -6.57 -22.85 -0.38
C VAL A 142 -6.94 -24.16 -1.05
N ALA A 143 -8.23 -24.45 -1.15
CA ALA A 143 -8.76 -25.67 -1.73
C ALA A 143 -9.69 -25.35 -2.93
N GLY A 144 -9.85 -26.33 -3.82
CA GLY A 144 -10.64 -26.19 -5.05
C GLY A 144 -9.78 -25.91 -6.27
N ASP A 145 -10.44 -25.77 -7.42
CA ASP A 145 -9.78 -25.63 -8.72
C ASP A 145 -9.45 -24.17 -9.00
N ALA A 146 -8.26 -23.73 -8.59
CA ALA A 146 -7.76 -22.38 -8.74
C ALA A 146 -6.28 -22.34 -9.15
N ARG A 147 -5.91 -21.27 -9.80
CA ARG A 147 -4.53 -20.93 -10.16
C ARG A 147 -4.19 -19.49 -9.79
N PRO A 148 -2.92 -19.13 -9.67
CA PRO A 148 -2.53 -17.72 -9.59
C PRO A 148 -2.87 -16.99 -10.91
N PRO A 149 -3.10 -15.67 -10.87
CA PRO A 149 -3.18 -14.84 -12.07
C PRO A 149 -1.90 -14.97 -12.92
N ARG A 150 -2.06 -14.90 -14.25
CA ARG A 150 -0.95 -14.78 -15.19
C ARG A 150 -0.56 -13.31 -15.34
N ASP A 151 0.63 -13.04 -15.86
CA ASP A 151 1.11 -11.67 -16.03
C ASP A 151 0.20 -10.84 -16.92
N GLU A 152 -0.32 -11.43 -18.02
CA GLU A 152 -1.24 -10.76 -18.95
C GLU A 152 -2.64 -10.46 -18.37
N GLU A 153 -2.98 -11.01 -17.20
CA GLU A 153 -4.24 -10.79 -16.49
C GLU A 153 -4.14 -9.65 -15.47
N LEU A 154 -2.93 -9.15 -15.21
CA LEU A 154 -2.59 -8.10 -14.25
C LEU A 154 -2.19 -6.81 -14.96
N PRO A 155 -2.26 -5.64 -14.30
CA PRO A 155 -1.65 -4.42 -14.82
C PRO A 155 -0.15 -4.63 -15.08
N GLU A 156 0.32 -4.16 -16.22
CA GLU A 156 1.72 -4.28 -16.64
C GLU A 156 2.63 -3.44 -15.72
N THR A 157 2.18 -2.24 -15.38
CA THR A 157 2.94 -1.26 -14.57
C THR A 157 2.68 -1.43 -13.09
N ARG A 158 3.72 -1.42 -12.26
CA ARG A 158 3.66 -1.53 -10.80
C ARG A 158 4.10 -0.25 -10.11
N TYR A 159 3.26 0.23 -9.21
CA TYR A 159 3.45 1.45 -8.44
C TYR A 159 3.82 1.15 -6.99
N LEU A 160 5.03 1.51 -6.54
CA LEU A 160 5.45 1.38 -5.15
C LEU A 160 5.18 2.69 -4.40
N ALA A 161 4.52 2.60 -3.23
CA ALA A 161 4.31 3.73 -2.33
C ALA A 161 4.91 3.47 -0.95
N TYR A 162 5.87 4.28 -0.53
CA TYR A 162 6.41 4.30 0.83
C TYR A 162 6.00 5.59 1.54
N GLY A 163 5.63 5.47 2.82
CA GLY A 163 5.25 6.64 3.62
C GLY A 163 4.63 6.28 4.96
N THR A 164 3.78 7.16 5.46
CA THR A 164 3.24 7.18 6.81
C THR A 164 1.90 6.42 6.93
N SER A 165 1.10 6.72 7.99
CA SER A 165 -0.28 6.27 8.15
C SER A 165 -1.19 6.66 6.98
N ILE A 166 -0.94 7.83 6.38
CA ILE A 166 -1.73 8.32 5.24
C ILE A 166 -1.46 7.42 4.02
N THR A 167 -0.21 7.05 3.77
CA THR A 167 0.16 6.09 2.72
C THR A 167 -0.37 4.68 3.02
N GLU A 168 -0.26 4.22 4.26
CA GLU A 168 -0.83 2.93 4.68
C GLU A 168 -2.34 2.88 4.47
N GLY A 169 -3.04 4.02 4.52
CA GLY A 169 -4.50 4.10 4.44
C GLY A 169 -5.17 3.87 5.80
N ALA A 170 -4.45 4.20 6.87
CA ALA A 170 -4.94 4.07 8.23
C ALA A 170 -6.18 4.93 8.47
N LEU A 171 -7.15 4.39 9.22
CA LEU A 171 -8.42 5.02 9.58
C LEU A 171 -9.37 5.30 8.39
N SER A 172 -9.04 4.84 7.19
CA SER A 172 -9.92 4.91 6.02
C SER A 172 -10.23 3.50 5.51
N ASN A 173 -11.21 3.39 4.60
CA ASN A 173 -11.44 2.14 3.89
C ASN A 173 -10.21 1.79 3.03
N PRO A 174 -9.63 0.58 3.13
CA PRO A 174 -8.40 0.21 2.42
C PRO A 174 -8.45 0.40 0.90
N HIS A 175 -9.64 0.21 0.31
CA HIS A 175 -9.86 0.39 -1.13
C HIS A 175 -10.07 1.85 -1.56
N LEU A 176 -10.25 2.77 -0.61
CA LEU A 176 -10.35 4.22 -0.81
C LEU A 176 -9.06 4.95 -0.41
N ALA A 177 -8.11 4.28 0.25
CA ALA A 177 -6.79 4.84 0.53
C ALA A 177 -6.17 5.43 -0.74
N TYR A 178 -5.46 6.55 -0.62
CA TYR A 178 -5.01 7.32 -1.78
C TYR A 178 -4.15 6.49 -2.75
N VAL A 179 -3.30 5.58 -2.24
CA VAL A 179 -2.49 4.67 -3.06
C VAL A 179 -3.37 3.78 -3.92
N ALA A 180 -4.43 3.20 -3.32
CA ALA A 180 -5.37 2.34 -4.05
C ALA A 180 -6.22 3.14 -5.05
N THR A 181 -6.57 4.38 -4.71
CA THR A 181 -7.36 5.27 -5.59
C THR A 181 -6.54 5.75 -6.77
N ALA A 182 -5.30 6.21 -6.54
CA ALA A 182 -4.38 6.61 -7.62
C ALA A 182 -4.07 5.43 -8.54
N ALA A 183 -3.73 4.27 -7.98
CA ALA A 183 -3.45 3.07 -8.77
C ALA A 183 -4.64 2.65 -9.65
N ARG A 184 -5.87 2.70 -9.12
CA ARG A 184 -7.08 2.40 -9.90
C ARG A 184 -7.29 3.38 -11.05
N GLN A 185 -7.06 4.67 -10.84
CA GLN A 185 -7.22 5.70 -11.87
C GLN A 185 -6.15 5.57 -12.97
N LEU A 186 -4.92 5.26 -12.59
CA LEU A 186 -3.80 5.03 -13.51
C LEU A 186 -3.83 3.66 -14.19
N GLY A 187 -4.64 2.72 -13.70
CA GLY A 187 -4.67 1.35 -14.22
C GLY A 187 -3.43 0.53 -13.86
N VAL A 188 -2.76 0.82 -12.75
CA VAL A 188 -1.51 0.18 -12.31
C VAL A 188 -1.70 -0.71 -11.08
N ASP A 189 -0.71 -1.57 -10.78
CA ASP A 189 -0.73 -2.49 -9.65
C ASP A 189 0.05 -1.92 -8.44
N PRO A 190 -0.61 -1.55 -7.32
CA PRO A 190 0.05 -0.86 -6.21
C PRO A 190 0.77 -1.81 -5.26
N ILE A 191 1.98 -1.41 -4.83
CA ILE A 191 2.76 -2.01 -3.75
C ILE A 191 2.80 -1.00 -2.60
N ASN A 192 2.03 -1.21 -1.54
CA ASN A 192 1.93 -0.27 -0.42
C ASN A 192 2.88 -0.67 0.72
N LEU A 193 3.89 0.15 0.98
CA LEU A 193 4.84 0.04 2.10
C LEU A 193 4.64 1.14 3.15
N GLY A 194 3.43 1.69 3.29
CA GLY A 194 3.10 2.66 4.33
C GLY A 194 3.28 2.08 5.74
N MET A 195 3.78 2.92 6.67
CA MET A 195 4.10 2.55 8.04
C MET A 195 3.55 3.59 9.02
N ALA A 196 2.34 3.36 9.53
CA ALA A 196 1.63 4.30 10.39
C ALA A 196 2.43 4.71 11.62
N GLY A 197 2.60 6.02 11.82
CA GLY A 197 3.27 6.61 12.98
C GLY A 197 4.78 6.36 13.06
N SER A 198 5.39 5.73 12.06
CA SER A 198 6.73 5.12 12.18
C SER A 198 7.61 5.19 10.94
N ALA A 199 7.23 5.91 9.91
CA ALA A 199 8.07 6.14 8.73
C ALA A 199 9.17 7.16 9.05
N TYR A 200 10.33 6.68 9.54
CA TYR A 200 11.46 7.50 9.96
C TYR A 200 12.67 7.39 9.03
N CYS A 201 12.47 6.91 7.80
CA CYS A 201 13.50 6.79 6.77
C CYS A 201 14.73 5.99 7.25
N GLU A 202 14.53 4.86 7.91
CA GLU A 202 15.64 4.01 8.35
C GLU A 202 16.39 3.42 7.15
N PRO A 203 17.72 3.23 7.26
CA PRO A 203 18.53 2.62 6.18
C PRO A 203 18.00 1.28 5.71
N ALA A 204 17.49 0.44 6.64
CA ALA A 204 16.98 -0.89 6.32
C ALA A 204 15.78 -0.87 5.35
N ILE A 205 14.87 0.12 5.45
CA ILE A 205 13.78 0.24 4.48
C ILE A 205 14.25 0.84 3.16
N ALA A 206 15.21 1.78 3.20
CA ALA A 206 15.82 2.34 2.00
C ALA A 206 16.50 1.24 1.18
N GLU A 207 17.34 0.42 1.81
CA GLU A 207 18.03 -0.72 1.21
C GLU A 207 17.04 -1.80 0.71
N HIS A 208 15.96 -2.03 1.45
CA HIS A 208 14.90 -2.97 1.03
C HIS A 208 14.21 -2.51 -0.26
N ILE A 209 13.84 -1.23 -0.36
CA ILE A 209 13.22 -0.68 -1.57
C ILE A 209 14.23 -0.67 -2.72
N ALA A 210 15.47 -0.25 -2.48
CA ALA A 210 16.56 -0.23 -3.44
C ALA A 210 16.94 -1.64 -3.96
N GLY A 211 16.73 -2.67 -3.16
CA GLY A 211 16.99 -4.07 -3.55
C GLY A 211 15.85 -4.77 -4.29
N ARG A 212 14.72 -4.06 -4.57
CA ARG A 212 13.55 -4.62 -5.26
C ARG A 212 13.52 -4.21 -6.72
N ASP A 213 13.26 -5.16 -7.60
CA ASP A 213 13.11 -4.93 -9.05
C ASP A 213 11.66 -4.97 -9.53
N ASP A 214 10.71 -5.30 -8.62
CA ASP A 214 9.30 -5.58 -8.92
C ASP A 214 8.39 -4.35 -8.91
N TRP A 215 8.90 -3.17 -9.21
CA TRP A 215 8.16 -1.92 -9.35
C TRP A 215 8.73 -1.08 -10.50
N ASP A 216 7.93 -0.20 -11.11
CA ASP A 216 8.30 0.61 -12.27
C ASP A 216 8.47 2.09 -11.92
N PHE A 217 7.65 2.61 -11.02
CA PHE A 217 7.81 3.94 -10.43
C PHE A 217 7.40 3.95 -8.96
N ALA A 218 7.85 4.95 -8.21
CA ALA A 218 7.56 5.04 -6.78
C ALA A 218 7.15 6.44 -6.32
N THR A 219 6.32 6.49 -5.26
CA THR A 219 6.13 7.70 -4.45
C THR A 219 6.67 7.50 -3.04
N ILE A 220 7.32 8.54 -2.51
CA ILE A 220 7.88 8.57 -1.16
C ILE A 220 7.26 9.75 -0.41
N ALA A 221 6.18 9.48 0.37
CA ALA A 221 5.42 10.46 1.12
C ALA A 221 5.82 10.44 2.60
N ILE A 222 6.86 11.20 2.94
CA ILE A 222 7.50 11.22 4.27
C ILE A 222 7.32 12.58 4.95
N SER A 223 7.77 12.70 6.19
CA SER A 223 7.88 13.93 6.99
C SER A 223 6.98 13.95 8.23
N VAL A 224 5.65 13.77 8.12
CA VAL A 224 4.71 14.02 9.23
C VAL A 224 4.99 13.18 10.48
N ASN A 225 5.43 11.93 10.32
CA ASN A 225 5.78 11.11 11.49
C ASN A 225 7.01 11.65 12.22
N MET A 226 8.01 12.13 11.50
CA MET A 226 9.22 12.74 12.11
C MET A 226 8.88 14.11 12.71
N SER A 227 8.10 14.93 12.00
CA SER A 227 7.66 16.22 12.52
C SER A 227 6.93 16.07 13.87
N ASN A 228 5.95 15.15 13.96
CA ASN A 228 5.13 14.95 15.15
C ASN A 228 5.84 14.15 16.27
N ARG A 229 6.99 13.55 16.01
CA ARG A 229 7.78 12.80 17.01
C ARG A 229 9.03 13.54 17.48
N GLY A 230 9.12 14.84 17.21
CA GLY A 230 10.16 15.71 17.76
C GLY A 230 11.51 15.62 17.06
N PHE A 231 11.61 15.05 15.87
CA PHE A 231 12.82 15.14 15.08
C PHE A 231 13.08 16.61 14.70
N THR A 232 14.31 17.03 14.72
CA THR A 232 14.69 18.34 14.19
C THR A 232 14.64 18.33 12.65
N VAL A 233 14.52 19.52 12.04
CA VAL A 233 14.60 19.66 10.58
C VAL A 233 15.92 19.09 10.04
N ALA A 234 17.04 19.27 10.78
CA ALA A 234 18.34 18.72 10.40
C ALA A 234 18.35 17.17 10.40
N GLN A 235 17.75 16.54 11.41
CA GLN A 235 17.61 15.08 11.45
C GLN A 235 16.68 14.54 10.35
N PHE A 236 15.61 15.28 10.03
CA PHE A 236 14.77 14.95 8.90
C PHE A 236 15.54 15.02 7.59
N ARG A 237 16.27 16.14 7.36
CA ARG A 237 17.09 16.33 6.16
C ARG A 237 18.06 15.17 5.95
N GLU A 238 18.85 14.82 6.97
CA GLU A 238 19.84 13.74 6.90
C GLU A 238 19.20 12.39 6.51
N ARG A 239 18.08 12.05 7.13
CA ARG A 239 17.40 10.75 6.90
C ARG A 239 16.67 10.70 5.57
N ALA A 240 16.02 11.79 5.18
CA ALA A 240 15.32 11.89 3.91
C ALA A 240 16.32 11.85 2.74
N ASP A 241 17.44 12.59 2.86
CA ASP A 241 18.53 12.58 1.88
C ASP A 241 19.06 11.17 1.66
N GLN A 242 19.42 10.47 2.75
CA GLN A 242 19.90 9.09 2.67
C GLN A 242 18.91 8.15 2.00
N LEU A 243 17.62 8.24 2.36
CA LEU A 243 16.58 7.39 1.76
C LEU A 243 16.45 7.65 0.26
N LEU A 244 16.32 8.93 -0.12
CA LEU A 244 16.12 9.33 -1.52
C LEU A 244 17.34 8.98 -2.38
N ASP A 245 18.55 9.27 -1.91
CA ASP A 245 19.77 8.95 -2.64
C ASP A 245 19.96 7.43 -2.79
N THR A 246 19.68 6.65 -1.72
CA THR A 246 19.78 5.19 -1.78
C THR A 246 18.83 4.57 -2.80
N VAL A 247 17.56 5.01 -2.79
CA VAL A 247 16.54 4.42 -3.68
C VAL A 247 16.71 4.92 -5.11
N ALA A 248 16.91 6.23 -5.32
CA ALA A 248 17.06 6.81 -6.65
C ALA A 248 18.37 6.38 -7.33
N GLY A 249 19.45 6.31 -6.56
CA GLY A 249 20.75 5.86 -7.08
C GLY A 249 20.79 4.38 -7.46
N ALA A 250 19.98 3.54 -6.80
CA ALA A 250 19.88 2.11 -7.15
C ALA A 250 19.07 1.87 -8.44
N HIS A 251 18.15 2.77 -8.79
CA HIS A 251 17.23 2.61 -9.92
C HIS A 251 17.16 3.85 -10.80
N PRO A 252 18.26 4.25 -11.47
CA PRO A 252 18.31 5.50 -12.21
C PRO A 252 17.28 5.62 -13.35
N GLU A 253 16.76 4.48 -13.82
CA GLU A 253 15.75 4.44 -14.89
C GLU A 253 14.29 4.49 -14.38
N LYS A 254 14.07 4.38 -13.06
CA LYS A 254 12.72 4.35 -12.50
C LYS A 254 12.37 5.70 -11.88
N PRO A 255 11.26 6.34 -12.31
CA PRO A 255 10.82 7.60 -11.70
C PRO A 255 10.50 7.45 -10.21
N ILE A 256 10.98 8.39 -9.41
CA ILE A 256 10.70 8.46 -7.97
C ILE A 256 10.17 9.87 -7.65
N VAL A 257 9.03 9.93 -7.00
CA VAL A 257 8.34 11.17 -6.65
C VAL A 257 8.31 11.35 -5.13
N ALA A 258 9.04 12.32 -4.63
CA ALA A 258 9.00 12.72 -3.23
C ALA A 258 7.79 13.63 -2.98
N ILE A 259 6.93 13.26 -2.03
CA ILE A 259 5.73 14.02 -1.67
C ILE A 259 5.93 14.65 -0.29
N SER A 260 5.77 15.97 -0.20
CA SER A 260 5.89 16.70 1.06
C SER A 260 4.66 16.51 1.97
N LEU A 261 4.68 17.16 3.14
CA LEU A 261 3.57 17.16 4.09
C LEU A 261 2.25 17.57 3.43
N PHE A 262 1.24 16.71 3.56
CA PHE A 262 -0.16 17.11 3.36
C PHE A 262 -0.56 18.19 4.39
N PRO A 263 -1.66 18.94 4.19
CA PRO A 263 -2.21 19.81 5.22
C PRO A 263 -2.52 19.04 6.50
N TYR A 264 -2.22 19.61 7.65
CA TYR A 264 -2.51 18.99 8.94
C TYR A 264 -2.63 20.05 10.06
N HIS A 265 -2.84 19.64 11.31
CA HIS A 265 -3.08 20.55 12.45
C HIS A 265 -2.09 21.69 12.55
N ALA A 266 -0.78 21.49 12.27
CA ALA A 266 0.20 22.55 12.36
C ALA A 266 -0.05 23.71 11.39
N ASP A 267 -0.76 23.48 10.28
CA ASP A 267 -1.06 24.51 9.30
C ASP A 267 -2.29 25.37 9.68
N VAL A 268 -3.24 24.82 10.48
CA VAL A 268 -4.58 25.41 10.62
C VAL A 268 -5.07 25.53 12.07
N VAL A 269 -4.41 24.88 13.03
CA VAL A 269 -4.81 24.96 14.45
C VAL A 269 -4.08 26.11 15.15
N ALA A 270 -4.84 27.00 15.79
CA ALA A 270 -4.29 28.15 16.49
C ALA A 270 -3.35 27.71 17.63
N GLY A 271 -2.12 28.23 17.62
CA GLY A 271 -1.10 27.92 18.63
C GLY A 271 -0.22 26.71 18.30
N ASP A 272 -0.44 26.07 17.16
CA ASP A 272 0.47 25.07 16.60
C ASP A 272 1.66 25.72 15.88
N ASP A 273 2.52 24.94 15.23
CA ASP A 273 3.80 25.37 14.65
C ASP A 273 3.81 25.28 13.10
N PRO A 274 3.18 26.25 12.39
CA PRO A 274 3.17 26.27 10.94
C PRO A 274 4.56 26.51 10.32
N GLU A 275 5.47 27.20 11.06
CA GLU A 275 6.83 27.45 10.59
C GLU A 275 7.60 26.13 10.49
N ARG A 276 7.39 25.23 11.45
CA ARG A 276 7.96 23.88 11.42
C ARG A 276 7.44 23.08 10.25
N ALA A 277 6.14 23.10 9.98
CA ALA A 277 5.53 22.42 8.84
C ALA A 277 6.12 22.94 7.51
N ALA A 278 6.23 24.25 7.37
CA ALA A 278 6.84 24.91 6.20
C ALA A 278 8.31 24.50 6.04
N ALA A 279 9.09 24.48 7.11
CA ALA A 279 10.50 24.08 7.09
C ALA A 279 10.70 22.63 6.64
N TYR A 280 9.80 21.71 7.01
CA TYR A 280 9.85 20.32 6.53
C TYR A 280 9.53 20.21 5.03
N ARG A 281 8.55 20.96 4.52
CA ARG A 281 8.22 21.01 3.08
C ARG A 281 9.39 21.57 2.26
N GLU A 282 9.91 22.71 2.66
CA GLU A 282 11.06 23.38 2.01
C GLU A 282 12.31 22.50 2.03
N THR A 283 12.55 21.78 3.14
CA THR A 283 13.69 20.86 3.24
C THR A 283 13.58 19.73 2.19
N LEU A 284 12.41 19.12 2.04
CA LEU A 284 12.24 18.03 1.08
C LEU A 284 12.33 18.55 -0.37
N GLU A 285 11.73 19.68 -0.67
CA GLU A 285 11.84 20.34 -1.99
C GLU A 285 13.29 20.66 -2.33
N THR A 286 14.06 21.23 -1.36
CA THR A 286 15.48 21.51 -1.54
C THR A 286 16.29 20.23 -1.78
N LEU A 287 16.03 19.15 -1.03
CA LEU A 287 16.73 17.87 -1.22
C LEU A 287 16.53 17.32 -2.63
N VAL A 288 15.32 17.41 -3.15
CA VAL A 288 15.04 16.97 -4.52
C VAL A 288 15.69 17.87 -5.56
N SER A 289 15.61 19.20 -5.38
CA SER A 289 16.19 20.16 -6.34
C SER A 289 17.71 20.14 -6.40
N ASP A 290 18.35 19.83 -5.27
CA ASP A 290 19.82 19.74 -5.15
C ASP A 290 20.36 18.33 -5.48
N SER A 291 19.48 17.35 -5.67
CA SER A 291 19.86 15.96 -5.90
C SER A 291 20.60 15.79 -7.24
N PRO A 292 21.66 14.99 -7.30
CA PRO A 292 22.29 14.60 -8.56
C PRO A 292 21.50 13.54 -9.35
N GLN A 293 20.39 13.05 -8.81
CA GLN A 293 19.57 11.98 -9.38
C GLN A 293 18.50 12.54 -10.31
N ASP A 294 18.63 12.37 -11.61
CA ASP A 294 17.72 12.92 -12.63
C ASP A 294 16.31 12.27 -12.59
N ASN A 295 16.17 11.10 -11.98
CA ASN A 295 14.92 10.34 -11.85
C ASN A 295 14.09 10.72 -10.61
N LEU A 296 14.56 11.69 -9.81
CA LEU A 296 13.88 12.17 -8.62
C LEU A 296 13.11 13.46 -8.91
N SER A 297 11.82 13.50 -8.54
CA SER A 297 10.95 14.65 -8.69
C SER A 297 10.18 14.96 -7.40
N PHE A 298 9.57 16.14 -7.32
CA PHE A 298 8.90 16.63 -6.12
C PHE A 298 7.45 17.01 -6.40
N ILE A 299 6.56 16.62 -5.48
CA ILE A 299 5.18 17.10 -5.41
C ILE A 299 4.94 17.74 -4.04
N ASP A 300 4.39 18.95 -4.05
CA ASP A 300 3.92 19.62 -2.84
C ASP A 300 2.62 18.97 -2.35
N GLY A 301 2.72 18.18 -1.27
CA GLY A 301 1.58 17.48 -0.69
C GLY A 301 0.44 18.41 -0.25
N SER A 302 0.73 19.69 0.02
CA SER A 302 -0.31 20.67 0.36
C SER A 302 -1.29 20.98 -0.78
N LYS A 303 -0.93 20.62 -2.01
CA LYS A 303 -1.80 20.78 -3.20
C LYS A 303 -2.66 19.56 -3.49
N LEU A 304 -2.38 18.42 -2.83
CA LEU A 304 -3.09 17.16 -3.07
C LEU A 304 -4.33 16.99 -2.20
N LEU A 305 -4.45 17.74 -1.10
CA LEU A 305 -5.52 17.60 -0.12
C LEU A 305 -6.03 18.97 0.34
N SER A 306 -7.33 19.15 0.34
CA SER A 306 -7.99 20.28 0.99
C SER A 306 -8.23 20.03 2.49
N VAL A 307 -8.24 21.08 3.31
CA VAL A 307 -8.48 20.97 4.76
C VAL A 307 -9.80 20.24 5.10
N PRO A 308 -10.92 20.47 4.41
CA PRO A 308 -12.16 19.71 4.65
C PRO A 308 -12.08 18.20 4.38
N GLY A 309 -11.04 17.73 3.70
CA GLY A 309 -10.77 16.31 3.49
C GLY A 309 -10.17 15.61 4.72
N LEU A 310 -9.74 16.38 5.75
CA LEU A 310 -9.21 15.83 7.01
C LEU A 310 -10.33 15.33 7.93
N MET A 311 -9.97 14.37 8.79
CA MET A 311 -10.79 13.92 9.92
C MET A 311 -10.75 14.97 11.07
N ASP A 312 -11.46 14.70 12.16
CA ASP A 312 -11.52 15.58 13.35
C ASP A 312 -10.23 15.64 14.16
N ASP A 313 -9.28 14.74 13.91
CA ASP A 313 -7.90 14.82 14.44
C ASP A 313 -7.01 15.83 13.69
N ILE A 314 -7.55 16.41 12.60
CA ILE A 314 -6.87 17.38 11.72
C ILE A 314 -5.46 16.90 11.29
N LEU A 315 -5.34 15.62 11.07
CA LEU A 315 -4.09 14.96 10.63
C LEU A 315 -4.34 13.92 9.54
N HIS A 316 -5.27 13.01 9.79
CA HIS A 316 -5.55 11.93 8.84
C HIS A 316 -6.66 12.33 7.88
N PRO A 317 -6.50 12.06 6.58
CA PRO A 317 -7.61 12.20 5.62
C PRO A 317 -8.71 11.18 5.93
N GLY A 318 -9.97 11.60 5.89
CA GLY A 318 -11.10 10.68 5.85
C GLY A 318 -11.23 10.03 4.46
N ASP A 319 -12.21 9.14 4.26
CA ASP A 319 -12.41 8.45 2.97
C ASP A 319 -12.49 9.43 1.79
N ALA A 320 -13.20 10.56 1.94
CA ALA A 320 -13.30 11.60 0.90
C ALA A 320 -11.94 12.27 0.64
N GLY A 321 -11.18 12.58 1.69
CA GLY A 321 -9.84 13.17 1.56
C GLY A 321 -8.83 12.20 0.96
N MET A 322 -8.92 10.92 1.27
CA MET A 322 -8.10 9.88 0.64
C MET A 322 -8.39 9.78 -0.87
N VAL A 323 -9.66 9.85 -1.26
CA VAL A 323 -10.05 9.87 -2.68
C VAL A 323 -9.56 11.14 -3.36
N GLU A 324 -9.66 12.31 -2.71
CA GLU A 324 -9.14 13.59 -3.21
C GLU A 324 -7.63 13.51 -3.48
N ILE A 325 -6.83 13.04 -2.48
CA ILE A 325 -5.38 12.85 -2.67
C ILE A 325 -5.12 11.90 -3.84
N GLY A 326 -5.83 10.77 -3.89
CA GLY A 326 -5.59 9.74 -4.91
C GLY A 326 -5.89 10.24 -6.33
N GLN A 327 -6.93 11.06 -6.51
CA GLN A 327 -7.29 11.67 -7.80
C GLN A 327 -6.24 12.70 -8.22
N ASN A 328 -5.94 13.67 -7.33
CA ASN A 328 -4.96 14.71 -7.62
C ASN A 328 -3.56 14.12 -7.88
N LEU A 329 -3.18 13.08 -7.11
CA LEU A 329 -1.90 12.39 -7.31
C LEU A 329 -1.87 11.63 -8.64
N ALA A 330 -2.96 10.99 -9.04
CA ALA A 330 -3.03 10.30 -10.32
C ALA A 330 -2.85 11.26 -11.51
N ASP A 331 -3.42 12.45 -11.43
CA ASP A 331 -3.25 13.48 -12.45
C ASP A 331 -1.77 13.93 -12.58
N GLU A 332 -1.06 14.05 -11.44
CA GLU A 332 0.37 14.39 -11.43
C GLU A 332 1.26 13.24 -11.92
N LEU A 333 0.87 11.98 -11.67
CA LEU A 333 1.64 10.78 -12.05
C LEU A 333 1.32 10.26 -13.46
N ALA A 334 0.23 10.71 -14.09
CA ALA A 334 -0.19 10.24 -15.42
C ALA A 334 0.94 10.26 -16.48
N PRO A 335 1.81 11.29 -16.53
CA PRO A 335 2.91 11.30 -17.49
C PRO A 335 3.99 10.22 -17.27
N LEU A 336 3.98 9.54 -16.12
CA LEU A 336 4.95 8.48 -15.83
C LEU A 336 4.50 7.09 -16.31
N VAL A 337 3.22 6.96 -16.70
CA VAL A 337 2.61 5.68 -17.11
C VAL A 337 2.11 5.69 -18.57
N GLU A 338 2.23 6.85 -19.26
CA GLU A 338 2.02 7.00 -20.70
C GLU A 338 3.27 6.57 -21.49
#